data_7e50e9a392138f0a74420c36fdd8ca10
#
_entry.id   7e50e9a392138f0a74420c36fdd8ca10
#
_cell.length_a   1.000
_cell.length_b   1.000
_cell.length_c   1.000
_cell.angle_alpha   90.00
_cell.angle_beta   90.00
_cell.angle_gamma   90.00
#
_symmetry.space_group_name_H-M   'P 1'
#
loop_
_entity.id
_entity.type
_entity.pdbx_description
1 polymer ?
#
loop_
_entity_poly.entity_id
_entity_poly.type
_entity_poly.pdbx_seq_one_letter_code
_entity_poly.pdbx_strand_id
1 'polypeptide(L)'
;MPYPSEIVTTACPDSLVPVMINHVGRHGARYATSPHHFHDVASALEKARTDGTLSSRGAGLLDITRRAIAAGQGHWGELDSLGRAEQQAIATRMFHSVPQLVRNHKIDAISSYVPRCVASMDAFVQTLDRLSGGNADIAADSGPEFSPLLRPFETDSAYITFAADKPYAGILSGFTHAEQPIEVAYSMVGDGITPEQAESLTASIYYVVSSLAAMGIDYDAMNIFSLEEYNRMWQVDNLRQYLSRTATTISSIPAGIASDLVWDLIETTDDFIDGSDPATIYLRFGHAETIMPLASLLRLPGCYYLTDCFDSVALHWQSWHVVPMASNIQQILFRAPSGNYYLRTDLNEVPVPLIPGSDELYVPWERARYFMATVAGAD
;
A
#
# COMPACT_ATOMS: atom_id res chain seq x y z
N MET A 1 7.55 3.30 2.82
CA MET A 1 8.74 3.23 1.92
C MET A 1 8.33 3.61 0.51
N PRO A 2 9.19 4.28 -0.27
CA PRO A 2 9.02 4.46 -1.71
C PRO A 2 8.96 3.11 -2.44
N TYR A 3 8.41 3.12 -3.66
CA TYR A 3 8.39 1.94 -4.53
C TYR A 3 9.81 1.56 -4.98
N PRO A 4 10.13 0.26 -5.11
CA PRO A 4 11.44 -0.18 -5.60
C PRO A 4 11.75 0.39 -6.99
N SER A 5 12.95 0.94 -7.18
CA SER A 5 13.38 1.51 -8.47
C SER A 5 13.82 0.45 -9.48
N GLU A 6 14.32 -0.68 -8.98
CA GLU A 6 14.78 -1.80 -9.79
C GLU A 6 13.86 -3.00 -9.59
N ILE A 7 13.20 -3.41 -10.67
CA ILE A 7 12.34 -4.58 -10.72
C ILE A 7 12.97 -5.58 -11.69
N VAL A 8 13.25 -6.77 -11.19
CA VAL A 8 13.73 -7.88 -12.03
C VAL A 8 12.50 -8.57 -12.62
N THR A 9 12.24 -8.33 -13.89
CA THR A 9 11.13 -8.97 -14.59
C THR A 9 11.51 -10.42 -14.96
N THR A 10 10.55 -11.32 -14.78
CA THR A 10 10.71 -12.73 -15.19
C THR A 10 10.27 -12.87 -16.65
N ALA A 11 11.09 -13.54 -17.46
CA ALA A 11 10.74 -13.82 -18.85
C ALA A 11 9.47 -14.69 -18.92
N CYS A 12 8.56 -14.33 -19.83
CA CYS A 12 7.39 -15.14 -20.14
C CYS A 12 7.83 -16.38 -20.93
N PRO A 13 7.24 -17.58 -20.71
CA PRO A 13 7.43 -18.72 -21.59
C PRO A 13 7.03 -18.39 -23.03
N ASP A 14 7.87 -18.75 -24.00
CA ASP A 14 7.65 -18.46 -25.44
C ASP A 14 6.30 -18.98 -25.98
N SER A 15 5.71 -19.98 -25.31
CA SER A 15 4.44 -20.58 -25.68
C SER A 15 3.21 -19.85 -25.17
N LEU A 16 3.37 -18.81 -24.35
CA LEU A 16 2.26 -18.08 -23.74
C LEU A 16 2.26 -16.62 -24.21
N VAL A 17 1.11 -16.14 -24.68
CA VAL A 17 0.93 -14.77 -25.12
C VAL A 17 0.05 -14.03 -24.11
N PRO A 18 0.51 -12.91 -23.52
CA PRO A 18 -0.33 -12.09 -22.67
C PRO A 18 -1.45 -11.44 -23.48
N VAL A 19 -2.68 -11.54 -22.98
CA VAL A 19 -3.88 -11.09 -23.69
C VAL A 19 -4.71 -10.08 -22.89
N MET A 20 -4.57 -10.05 -21.55
CA MET A 20 -5.32 -9.12 -20.69
C MET A 20 -4.56 -8.88 -19.38
N ILE A 21 -4.74 -7.71 -18.77
CA ILE A 21 -4.21 -7.36 -17.45
C ILE A 21 -5.30 -6.77 -16.56
N ASN A 22 -5.42 -7.32 -15.35
CA ASN A 22 -6.05 -6.69 -14.21
C ASN A 22 -4.96 -6.09 -13.30
N HIS A 23 -5.02 -4.78 -13.04
CA HIS A 23 -4.11 -4.07 -12.16
C HIS A 23 -4.88 -3.42 -11.01
N VAL A 24 -4.47 -3.70 -9.78
CA VAL A 24 -4.93 -3.01 -8.58
C VAL A 24 -3.74 -2.31 -7.95
N GLY A 25 -3.75 -0.98 -7.92
CA GLY A 25 -2.64 -0.15 -7.47
C GLY A 25 -2.99 0.72 -6.26
N ARG A 26 -2.01 0.93 -5.38
CA ARG A 26 -2.00 1.97 -4.36
C ARG A 26 -1.56 3.29 -5.00
N HIS A 27 -2.08 4.43 -4.51
CA HIS A 27 -1.51 5.73 -4.86
C HIS A 27 0.00 5.79 -4.60
N GLY A 28 0.74 6.61 -5.33
CA GLY A 28 2.17 6.85 -5.16
C GLY A 28 2.52 7.57 -3.86
N ALA A 29 3.81 7.88 -3.68
CA ALA A 29 4.32 8.66 -2.58
C ALA A 29 3.58 10.00 -2.47
N ARG A 30 3.41 10.49 -1.26
CA ARG A 30 2.55 11.63 -0.96
C ARG A 30 3.03 12.39 0.26
N TYR A 31 2.65 13.64 0.36
CA TYR A 31 2.73 14.39 1.61
C TYR A 31 1.99 13.66 2.74
N ALA A 32 2.42 13.89 3.98
CA ALA A 32 1.70 13.40 5.15
C ALA A 32 0.22 13.81 5.08
N THR A 33 -0.70 12.94 5.55
CA THR A 33 -2.14 13.16 5.41
C THR A 33 -2.67 14.29 6.31
N SER A 34 -1.94 14.62 7.36
CA SER A 34 -2.35 15.62 8.36
C SER A 34 -1.14 16.30 8.97
N PRO A 35 -1.22 17.59 9.30
CA PRO A 35 -0.18 18.34 10.02
C PRO A 35 -0.10 17.99 11.52
N HIS A 36 -1.03 17.22 12.08
CA HIS A 36 -1.23 17.05 13.52
C HIS A 36 0.08 16.65 14.23
N HIS A 37 0.69 15.53 13.87
CA HIS A 37 1.94 15.07 14.49
C HIS A 37 3.09 16.07 14.36
N PHE A 38 3.15 16.81 13.24
CA PHE A 38 4.17 17.85 13.05
C PHE A 38 3.97 19.02 14.02
N HIS A 39 2.72 19.45 14.24
CA HIS A 39 2.40 20.49 15.22
C HIS A 39 2.63 20.02 16.65
N ASP A 40 2.32 18.76 16.97
CA ASP A 40 2.57 18.21 18.30
C ASP A 40 4.06 18.20 18.62
N VAL A 41 4.90 17.70 17.69
CA VAL A 41 6.36 17.72 17.84
C VAL A 41 6.89 19.14 17.96
N ALA A 42 6.48 20.06 17.08
CA ALA A 42 6.91 21.45 17.14
C ALA A 42 6.54 22.11 18.48
N SER A 43 5.31 21.91 18.93
CA SER A 43 4.79 22.49 20.19
C SER A 43 5.54 21.97 21.41
N ALA A 44 5.81 20.65 21.48
CA ALA A 44 6.55 20.04 22.57
C ALA A 44 8.01 20.57 22.64
N LEU A 45 8.68 20.65 21.48
CA LEU A 45 10.05 21.14 21.38
C LEU A 45 10.14 22.65 21.66
N GLU A 46 9.15 23.45 21.23
CA GLU A 46 9.05 24.87 21.55
C GLU A 46 8.87 25.13 23.06
N LYS A 47 8.02 24.30 23.71
CA LYS A 47 7.85 24.34 25.15
C LYS A 47 9.15 24.03 25.85
N ALA A 48 9.85 22.96 25.48
CA ALA A 48 11.14 22.58 26.05
C ALA A 48 12.20 23.70 25.86
N ARG A 49 12.19 24.39 24.71
CA ARG A 49 13.05 25.56 24.46
C ARG A 49 12.76 26.68 25.42
N THR A 50 11.49 26.99 25.66
CA THR A 50 11.06 28.04 26.59
C THR A 50 11.43 27.68 28.02
N ASP A 51 11.28 26.43 28.42
CA ASP A 51 11.61 25.92 29.75
C ASP A 51 13.12 25.73 29.95
N GLY A 52 13.96 25.91 28.92
CA GLY A 52 15.40 25.74 28.96
C GLY A 52 15.89 24.29 29.03
N THR A 53 15.05 23.33 28.69
CA THR A 53 15.33 21.87 28.70
C THR A 53 15.59 21.27 27.32
N LEU A 54 15.41 22.05 26.24
CA LEU A 54 15.60 21.58 24.88
C LEU A 54 17.06 21.20 24.61
N SER A 55 17.32 19.97 24.20
CA SER A 55 18.66 19.52 23.81
C SER A 55 19.06 20.06 22.42
N SER A 56 20.36 20.00 22.09
CA SER A 56 20.84 20.34 20.75
C SER A 56 20.20 19.46 19.66
N ARG A 57 19.96 18.19 19.95
CA ARG A 57 19.28 17.22 19.09
C ARG A 57 17.82 17.59 18.88
N GLY A 58 17.12 17.97 19.95
CA GLY A 58 15.77 18.51 19.89
C GLY A 58 15.67 19.81 19.09
N ALA A 59 16.67 20.70 19.20
CA ALA A 59 16.69 21.91 18.39
C ALA A 59 16.81 21.61 16.88
N GLY A 60 17.65 20.66 16.49
CA GLY A 60 17.75 20.19 15.09
C GLY A 60 16.44 19.58 14.57
N LEU A 61 15.76 18.79 15.42
CA LEU A 61 14.43 18.23 15.07
C LEU A 61 13.37 19.33 14.91
N LEU A 62 13.41 20.35 15.76
CA LEU A 62 12.48 21.49 15.67
C LEU A 62 12.63 22.23 14.34
N ASP A 63 13.86 22.48 13.89
CA ASP A 63 14.12 23.17 12.64
C ASP A 63 13.62 22.37 11.44
N ILE A 64 13.89 21.05 11.40
CA ILE A 64 13.41 20.21 10.31
C ILE A 64 11.89 20.06 10.33
N THR A 65 11.26 19.96 11.51
CA THR A 65 9.81 19.86 11.65
C THR A 65 9.13 21.15 11.15
N ARG A 66 9.67 22.31 11.44
CA ARG A 66 9.17 23.60 10.92
C ARG A 66 9.27 23.68 9.39
N ARG A 67 10.39 23.22 8.81
CA ARG A 67 10.54 23.14 7.37
C ARG A 67 9.52 22.19 6.75
N ALA A 68 9.26 21.05 7.39
CA ALA A 68 8.26 20.09 6.95
C ALA A 68 6.83 20.68 7.03
N ILE A 69 6.49 21.41 8.09
CA ILE A 69 5.21 22.11 8.19
C ILE A 69 5.04 23.11 7.04
N ALA A 70 6.08 23.92 6.76
CA ALA A 70 6.05 24.89 5.68
C ALA A 70 5.91 24.23 4.30
N ALA A 71 6.64 23.14 4.07
CA ALA A 71 6.56 22.38 2.81
C ALA A 71 5.20 21.66 2.61
N GLY A 72 4.57 21.24 3.72
CA GLY A 72 3.28 20.55 3.70
C GLY A 72 2.08 21.50 3.60
N GLN A 73 2.27 22.81 3.81
CA GLN A 73 1.17 23.77 3.83
C GLN A 73 0.49 23.85 2.46
N GLY A 74 -0.80 23.50 2.41
CA GLY A 74 -1.58 23.45 1.18
C GLY A 74 -1.48 22.11 0.41
N HIS A 75 -0.62 21.17 0.89
CA HIS A 75 -0.35 19.90 0.18
C HIS A 75 -0.61 18.64 1.02
N TRP A 76 -1.16 18.77 2.23
CA TRP A 76 -1.41 17.63 3.12
C TRP A 76 -2.24 16.55 2.43
N GLY A 77 -1.68 15.35 2.32
CA GLY A 77 -2.31 14.20 1.69
C GLY A 77 -2.28 14.16 0.16
N GLU A 78 -1.73 15.18 -0.50
CA GLU A 78 -1.58 15.21 -1.96
C GLU A 78 -0.43 14.31 -2.43
N LEU A 79 -0.57 13.79 -3.65
CA LEU A 79 0.50 13.06 -4.33
C LEU A 79 1.70 13.98 -4.54
N ASP A 80 2.90 13.54 -4.18
CA ASP A 80 4.12 14.29 -4.43
C ASP A 80 4.74 14.01 -5.81
N SER A 81 5.87 14.63 -6.10
CA SER A 81 6.60 14.41 -7.37
C SER A 81 7.16 13.00 -7.48
N LEU A 82 7.60 12.41 -6.37
CA LEU A 82 8.09 11.02 -6.33
C LEU A 82 6.95 10.05 -6.65
N GLY A 83 5.79 10.23 -6.01
CA GLY A 83 4.63 9.38 -6.25
C GLY A 83 4.11 9.43 -7.69
N ARG A 84 4.18 10.59 -8.32
CA ARG A 84 3.91 10.71 -9.75
C ARG A 84 4.93 9.94 -10.58
N ALA A 85 6.23 10.06 -10.27
CA ALA A 85 7.30 9.35 -10.96
C ALA A 85 7.20 7.82 -10.76
N GLU A 86 6.80 7.35 -9.57
CA GLU A 86 6.54 5.93 -9.30
C GLU A 86 5.46 5.37 -10.24
N GLN A 87 4.32 6.05 -10.36
CA GLN A 87 3.23 5.62 -11.24
C GLN A 87 3.63 5.64 -12.73
N GLN A 88 4.35 6.67 -13.15
CA GLN A 88 4.89 6.75 -14.51
C GLN A 88 5.87 5.63 -14.83
N ALA A 89 6.71 5.25 -13.85
CA ALA A 89 7.68 4.16 -14.02
C ALA A 89 6.98 2.80 -14.15
N ILE A 90 5.96 2.51 -13.32
CA ILE A 90 5.17 1.28 -13.40
C ILE A 90 4.44 1.21 -14.76
N ALA A 91 3.77 2.28 -15.18
CA ALA A 91 3.11 2.36 -16.48
C ALA A 91 4.09 2.14 -17.64
N THR A 92 5.31 2.70 -17.54
CA THR A 92 6.36 2.53 -18.54
C THR A 92 6.80 1.07 -18.65
N ARG A 93 7.02 0.38 -17.53
CA ARG A 93 7.38 -1.04 -17.53
C ARG A 93 6.24 -1.91 -18.05
N MET A 94 4.99 -1.64 -17.65
CA MET A 94 3.81 -2.32 -18.20
C MET A 94 3.75 -2.17 -19.72
N PHE A 95 3.89 -0.95 -20.24
CA PHE A 95 3.89 -0.71 -21.69
C PHE A 95 4.99 -1.50 -22.41
N HIS A 96 6.21 -1.51 -21.88
CA HIS A 96 7.31 -2.24 -22.51
C HIS A 96 7.14 -3.77 -22.45
N SER A 97 6.47 -4.28 -21.44
CA SER A 97 6.19 -5.72 -21.30
C SER A 97 5.09 -6.19 -22.25
N VAL A 98 4.08 -5.36 -22.51
CA VAL A 98 2.87 -5.75 -23.26
C VAL A 98 2.36 -4.64 -24.18
N PRO A 99 3.20 -4.07 -25.07
CA PRO A 99 2.81 -2.93 -25.92
C PRO A 99 1.60 -3.24 -26.82
N GLN A 100 1.38 -4.51 -27.15
CA GLN A 100 0.25 -4.97 -27.95
C GLN A 100 -1.09 -4.87 -27.23
N LEU A 101 -1.12 -4.86 -25.89
CA LEU A 101 -2.35 -4.71 -25.11
C LEU A 101 -2.74 -3.24 -24.91
N VAL A 102 -1.83 -2.30 -25.19
CA VAL A 102 -2.07 -0.86 -25.01
C VAL A 102 -2.50 -0.21 -26.32
N ARG A 103 -1.82 -0.56 -27.45
CA ARG A 103 -2.05 0.09 -28.74
C ARG A 103 -3.31 -0.43 -29.42
N ASN A 104 -4.22 0.49 -29.75
CA ASN A 104 -5.49 0.21 -30.44
C ASN A 104 -6.43 -0.73 -29.66
N HIS A 105 -6.29 -0.77 -28.32
CA HIS A 105 -7.16 -1.53 -27.45
C HIS A 105 -7.80 -0.63 -26.40
N LYS A 106 -8.94 -1.07 -25.89
CA LYS A 106 -9.66 -0.40 -24.82
C LYS A 106 -8.96 -0.66 -23.48
N ILE A 107 -8.79 0.40 -22.70
CA ILE A 107 -8.25 0.39 -21.34
C ILE A 107 -9.29 1.05 -20.43
N ASP A 108 -9.79 0.33 -19.45
CA ASP A 108 -10.69 0.86 -18.44
C ASP A 108 -9.90 1.16 -17.17
N ALA A 109 -10.00 2.39 -16.67
CA ALA A 109 -9.32 2.86 -15.48
C ALA A 109 -10.31 3.46 -14.49
N ILE A 110 -10.30 2.98 -13.26
CA ILE A 110 -11.09 3.54 -12.17
C ILE A 110 -10.22 3.93 -10.98
N SER A 111 -10.63 4.97 -10.28
CA SER A 111 -9.96 5.43 -9.07
C SER A 111 -10.95 5.72 -7.95
N SER A 112 -10.50 5.55 -6.71
CA SER A 112 -11.23 6.16 -5.60
C SER A 112 -11.27 7.68 -5.78
N TYR A 113 -12.30 8.32 -5.26
CA TYR A 113 -12.51 9.78 -5.36
C TYR A 113 -11.42 10.64 -4.67
N VAL A 114 -10.49 10.02 -3.95
CA VAL A 114 -9.45 10.74 -3.19
C VAL A 114 -8.40 11.33 -4.14
N PRO A 115 -8.08 12.65 -4.06
CA PRO A 115 -7.27 13.34 -5.05
C PRO A 115 -5.93 12.69 -5.39
N ARG A 116 -5.22 12.11 -4.40
CA ARG A 116 -3.96 11.41 -4.64
C ARG A 116 -4.10 10.13 -5.47
N CYS A 117 -5.26 9.44 -5.37
CA CYS A 117 -5.53 8.24 -6.16
C CYS A 117 -5.86 8.64 -7.60
N VAL A 118 -6.68 9.68 -7.78
CA VAL A 118 -6.99 10.25 -9.10
C VAL A 118 -5.70 10.73 -9.78
N ALA A 119 -4.85 11.49 -9.08
CA ALA A 119 -3.58 11.96 -9.63
C ALA A 119 -2.59 10.82 -9.95
N SER A 120 -2.67 9.69 -9.22
CA SER A 120 -1.90 8.47 -9.52
C SER A 120 -2.40 7.79 -10.78
N MET A 121 -3.72 7.63 -10.92
CA MET A 121 -4.36 7.13 -12.15
C MET A 121 -3.98 8.00 -13.35
N ASP A 122 -4.14 9.33 -13.23
CA ASP A 122 -3.81 10.27 -14.31
C ASP A 122 -2.35 10.14 -14.75
N ALA A 123 -1.41 10.06 -13.82
CA ALA A 123 0.01 9.89 -14.13
C ALA A 123 0.29 8.58 -14.88
N PHE A 124 -0.43 7.52 -14.51
CA PHE A 124 -0.31 6.20 -15.13
C PHE A 124 -0.90 6.20 -16.54
N VAL A 125 -2.17 6.59 -16.71
CA VAL A 125 -2.86 6.53 -18.01
C VAL A 125 -2.27 7.50 -19.03
N GLN A 126 -1.88 8.71 -18.61
CA GLN A 126 -1.18 9.66 -19.48
C GLN A 126 0.17 9.12 -19.98
N THR A 127 0.84 8.30 -19.16
CA THR A 127 2.09 7.65 -19.59
C THR A 127 1.83 6.56 -20.62
N LEU A 128 0.80 5.71 -20.42
CA LEU A 128 0.41 4.71 -21.42
C LEU A 128 0.00 5.36 -22.74
N ASP A 129 -0.81 6.42 -22.70
CA ASP A 129 -1.26 7.14 -23.89
C ASP A 129 -0.07 7.73 -24.66
N ARG A 130 0.82 8.44 -23.97
CA ARG A 130 2.03 9.02 -24.56
C ARG A 130 2.93 7.96 -25.20
N LEU A 131 3.15 6.81 -24.55
CA LEU A 131 4.01 5.73 -25.04
C LEU A 131 3.35 4.96 -26.20
N SER A 132 2.03 4.90 -26.24
CA SER A 132 1.28 4.34 -27.38
C SER A 132 1.32 5.25 -28.61
N GLY A 133 1.73 6.51 -28.45
CA GLY A 133 1.66 7.54 -29.50
C GLY A 133 0.25 8.09 -29.69
N GLY A 134 -0.57 8.12 -28.64
CA GLY A 134 -1.98 8.55 -28.69
C GLY A 134 -2.92 7.50 -29.32
N ASN A 135 -2.50 6.23 -29.31
CA ASN A 135 -3.28 5.14 -29.92
C ASN A 135 -3.90 4.20 -28.85
N ALA A 136 -3.99 4.62 -27.59
CA ALA A 136 -4.72 3.91 -26.55
C ALA A 136 -6.14 4.46 -26.48
N ASP A 137 -7.14 3.55 -26.40
CA ASP A 137 -8.54 3.93 -26.14
C ASP A 137 -8.80 3.84 -24.61
N ILE A 138 -8.60 4.95 -23.92
CA ILE A 138 -8.62 4.99 -22.44
C ILE A 138 -9.92 5.61 -21.95
N ALA A 139 -10.73 4.83 -21.24
CA ALA A 139 -11.84 5.29 -20.42
C ALA A 139 -11.37 5.38 -18.96
N ALA A 140 -11.35 6.60 -18.40
CA ALA A 140 -10.93 6.82 -17.01
C ALA A 140 -12.04 7.52 -16.22
N ASP A 141 -12.36 6.98 -15.03
CA ASP A 141 -13.38 7.51 -14.15
C ASP A 141 -12.96 7.46 -12.68
N SER A 142 -13.57 8.32 -11.84
CA SER A 142 -13.27 8.37 -10.40
C SER A 142 -14.47 8.88 -9.63
N GLY A 143 -14.87 8.17 -8.58
CA GLY A 143 -16.03 8.59 -7.81
C GLY A 143 -16.29 7.76 -6.56
N PRO A 144 -17.25 8.19 -5.74
CA PRO A 144 -17.68 7.45 -4.56
C PRO A 144 -18.36 6.10 -4.90
N GLU A 145 -18.88 5.92 -6.10
CA GLU A 145 -19.47 4.68 -6.61
C GLU A 145 -18.48 3.52 -6.64
N PHE A 146 -17.16 3.82 -6.78
CA PHE A 146 -16.10 2.82 -6.73
C PHE A 146 -15.64 2.50 -5.29
N SER A 147 -16.25 3.11 -4.27
CA SER A 147 -15.87 2.88 -2.87
C SER A 147 -16.05 1.44 -2.40
N PRO A 148 -17.08 0.68 -2.80
CA PRO A 148 -17.17 -0.73 -2.43
C PRO A 148 -15.95 -1.56 -2.86
N LEU A 149 -15.34 -1.26 -4.00
CA LEU A 149 -14.16 -1.94 -4.50
C LEU A 149 -12.84 -1.36 -3.95
N LEU A 150 -12.72 -0.01 -3.92
CA LEU A 150 -11.45 0.66 -3.69
C LEU A 150 -11.28 1.22 -2.27
N ARG A 151 -12.38 1.35 -1.52
CA ARG A 151 -12.45 1.83 -0.14
C ARG A 151 -13.41 1.00 0.71
N PRO A 152 -13.38 -0.34 0.63
CA PRO A 152 -14.35 -1.17 1.36
C PRO A 152 -14.30 -0.96 2.88
N PHE A 153 -13.17 -0.49 3.42
CA PHE A 153 -13.02 -0.11 4.82
C PHE A 153 -13.93 1.05 5.28
N GLU A 154 -14.57 1.78 4.35
CA GLU A 154 -15.56 2.82 4.65
C GLU A 154 -17.00 2.37 4.39
N THR A 155 -17.21 1.28 3.67
CA THR A 155 -18.55 0.84 3.23
C THR A 155 -18.96 -0.51 3.81
N ASP A 156 -18.01 -1.38 4.15
CA ASP A 156 -18.29 -2.68 4.74
C ASP A 156 -18.67 -2.56 6.23
N SER A 157 -19.88 -2.95 6.56
CA SER A 157 -20.46 -2.79 7.91
C SER A 157 -19.77 -3.66 8.97
N ALA A 158 -19.30 -4.85 8.59
CA ALA A 158 -18.58 -5.74 9.50
C ALA A 158 -17.21 -5.16 9.85
N TYR A 159 -16.52 -4.62 8.85
CA TYR A 159 -15.23 -3.96 9.08
C TYR A 159 -15.39 -2.65 9.88
N ILE A 160 -16.40 -1.84 9.61
CA ILE A 160 -16.68 -0.61 10.38
C ILE A 160 -16.87 -0.95 11.85
N THR A 161 -17.63 -2.01 12.15
CA THR A 161 -17.82 -2.51 13.51
C THR A 161 -16.50 -3.00 14.12
N PHE A 162 -15.75 -3.85 13.40
CA PHE A 162 -14.43 -4.33 13.82
C PHE A 162 -13.45 -3.18 14.12
N ALA A 163 -13.43 -2.16 13.26
CA ALA A 163 -12.55 -1.00 13.42
C ALA A 163 -12.95 -0.10 14.61
N ALA A 164 -14.25 -0.06 14.95
CA ALA A 164 -14.75 0.63 16.15
C ALA A 164 -14.43 -0.15 17.44
N ASP A 165 -14.66 -1.46 17.44
CA ASP A 165 -14.47 -2.33 18.60
C ASP A 165 -12.99 -2.58 18.91
N LYS A 166 -12.13 -2.59 17.89
CA LYS A 166 -10.68 -2.82 18.00
C LYS A 166 -10.33 -4.02 18.90
N PRO A 167 -10.77 -5.24 18.55
CA PRO A 167 -10.57 -6.41 19.43
C PRO A 167 -9.09 -6.72 19.70
N TYR A 168 -8.20 -6.14 18.92
CA TYR A 168 -6.74 -6.25 19.07
C TYR A 168 -6.11 -5.14 19.94
N ALA A 169 -6.90 -4.20 20.48
CA ALA A 169 -6.36 -3.01 21.16
C ALA A 169 -5.44 -3.35 22.35
N GLY A 170 -5.81 -4.34 23.15
CA GLY A 170 -5.01 -4.78 24.30
C GLY A 170 -3.64 -5.34 23.89
N ILE A 171 -3.61 -6.11 22.80
CA ILE A 171 -2.37 -6.69 22.25
C ILE A 171 -1.46 -5.58 21.73
N LEU A 172 -2.02 -4.69 20.91
CA LEU A 172 -1.25 -3.58 20.33
C LEU A 172 -0.73 -2.62 21.40
N SER A 173 -1.53 -2.31 22.42
CA SER A 173 -1.13 -1.45 23.54
C SER A 173 0.00 -2.07 24.35
N GLY A 174 -0.11 -3.37 24.69
CA GLY A 174 0.95 -4.09 25.42
C GLY A 174 2.26 -4.13 24.64
N PHE A 175 2.19 -4.43 23.34
CA PHE A 175 3.36 -4.45 22.45
C PHE A 175 3.98 -3.05 22.32
N THR A 176 3.15 -2.01 22.13
CA THR A 176 3.62 -0.62 22.03
C THR A 176 4.37 -0.21 23.29
N HIS A 177 3.80 -0.49 24.48
CA HIS A 177 4.43 -0.15 25.75
C HIS A 177 5.78 -0.88 25.95
N ALA A 178 5.90 -2.13 25.49
CA ALA A 178 7.13 -2.90 25.60
C ALA A 178 8.22 -2.45 24.60
N GLU A 179 7.83 -2.05 23.39
CA GLU A 179 8.76 -1.81 22.30
C GLU A 179 9.09 -0.33 22.07
N GLN A 180 8.22 0.60 22.45
CA GLN A 180 8.43 2.00 22.11
C GLN A 180 9.58 2.63 22.93
N PRO A 181 10.61 3.22 22.26
CA PRO A 181 11.77 3.81 22.93
C PRO A 181 11.47 5.23 23.43
N ILE A 182 10.75 5.35 24.55
CA ILE A 182 10.31 6.65 25.09
C ILE A 182 11.48 7.57 25.52
N GLU A 183 12.68 6.99 25.75
CA GLU A 183 13.91 7.72 26.06
C GLU A 183 14.29 8.69 24.93
N VAL A 184 13.85 8.45 23.71
CA VAL A 184 14.03 9.37 22.58
C VAL A 184 13.37 10.71 22.89
N ALA A 185 12.11 10.71 23.36
CA ALA A 185 11.41 11.95 23.76
C ALA A 185 12.13 12.67 24.90
N TYR A 186 12.49 11.94 25.97
CA TYR A 186 13.22 12.52 27.11
C TYR A 186 14.54 13.14 26.68
N SER A 187 15.27 12.48 25.76
CA SER A 187 16.55 13.01 25.24
C SER A 187 16.39 14.32 24.47
N MET A 188 15.19 14.66 23.99
CA MET A 188 14.89 15.90 23.26
C MET A 188 14.41 17.03 24.17
N VAL A 189 13.50 16.73 25.09
CA VAL A 189 12.76 17.74 25.87
C VAL A 189 13.08 17.73 27.38
N GLY A 190 13.87 16.74 27.87
CA GLY A 190 14.17 16.55 29.28
C GLY A 190 13.08 15.78 30.02
N ASP A 191 13.28 15.58 31.36
CA ASP A 191 12.45 14.69 32.20
C ASP A 191 11.16 15.36 32.72
N GLY A 192 10.80 16.51 32.19
CA GLY A 192 9.64 17.29 32.64
C GLY A 192 8.29 16.85 32.06
N ILE A 193 8.23 15.69 31.39
CA ILE A 193 7.01 15.11 30.79
C ILE A 193 6.69 13.74 31.43
N THR A 194 5.40 13.34 31.39
CA THR A 194 4.99 12.02 31.89
C THR A 194 5.37 10.90 30.89
N PRO A 195 5.43 9.61 31.33
CA PRO A 195 5.67 8.50 30.43
C PRO A 195 4.66 8.44 29.25
N GLU A 196 3.40 8.72 29.47
CA GLU A 196 2.36 8.73 28.46
C GLU A 196 2.59 9.87 27.43
N GLN A 197 3.06 11.02 27.91
CA GLN A 197 3.46 12.13 27.04
C GLN A 197 4.72 11.77 26.22
N ALA A 198 5.67 11.06 26.83
CA ALA A 198 6.87 10.59 26.14
C ALA A 198 6.53 9.53 25.06
N GLU A 199 5.61 8.59 25.35
CA GLU A 199 5.09 7.64 24.35
C GLU A 199 4.46 8.37 23.16
N SER A 200 3.52 9.29 23.43
CA SER A 200 2.84 10.07 22.39
C SER A 200 3.82 10.91 21.55
N LEU A 201 4.78 11.57 22.21
CA LEU A 201 5.77 12.40 21.54
C LEU A 201 6.72 11.54 20.69
N THR A 202 7.18 10.39 21.19
CA THR A 202 8.04 9.46 20.42
C THR A 202 7.33 8.95 19.17
N ALA A 203 6.05 8.57 19.28
CA ALA A 203 5.24 8.18 18.13
C ALA A 203 5.11 9.30 17.11
N SER A 204 4.87 10.53 17.55
CA SER A 204 4.78 11.69 16.66
C SER A 204 6.12 12.04 16.01
N ILE A 205 7.25 11.92 16.74
CA ILE A 205 8.59 12.09 16.18
C ILE A 205 8.86 11.04 15.09
N TYR A 206 8.55 9.77 15.34
CA TYR A 206 8.70 8.72 14.35
C TYR A 206 7.86 9.00 13.08
N TYR A 207 6.59 9.41 13.24
CA TYR A 207 5.73 9.77 12.12
C TYR A 207 6.31 10.93 11.30
N VAL A 208 6.79 12.00 11.96
CA VAL A 208 7.44 13.12 11.29
C VAL A 208 8.65 12.66 10.49
N VAL A 209 9.60 11.99 11.14
CA VAL A 209 10.86 11.57 10.53
C VAL A 209 10.64 10.60 9.37
N SER A 210 9.73 9.62 9.52
CA SER A 210 9.40 8.65 8.47
C SER A 210 8.65 9.26 7.27
N SER A 211 8.06 10.45 7.44
CA SER A 211 7.33 11.16 6.39
C SER A 211 8.20 12.11 5.55
N LEU A 212 9.40 12.50 6.03
CA LEU A 212 10.20 13.57 5.43
C LEU A 212 10.62 13.26 3.99
N ALA A 213 11.04 12.04 3.72
CA ALA A 213 11.46 11.62 2.37
C ALA A 213 10.32 11.74 1.34
N ALA A 214 9.09 11.37 1.72
CA ALA A 214 7.90 11.51 0.89
C ALA A 214 7.47 12.99 0.71
N MET A 215 8.02 13.91 1.50
CA MET A 215 7.80 15.36 1.38
C MET A 215 8.97 16.05 0.64
N GLY A 216 9.89 15.28 0.03
CA GLY A 216 11.06 15.80 -0.67
C GLY A 216 12.12 16.42 0.25
N ILE A 217 12.09 16.07 1.56
CA ILE A 217 13.04 16.56 2.55
C ILE A 217 14.04 15.45 2.85
N ASP A 218 15.29 15.67 2.43
CA ASP A 218 16.40 14.77 2.75
C ASP A 218 16.81 14.94 4.21
N TYR A 219 16.64 13.89 4.99
CA TYR A 219 16.98 13.84 6.41
C TYR A 219 17.27 12.41 6.86
N ASP A 220 18.41 12.23 7.50
CA ASP A 220 18.78 10.94 8.06
C ASP A 220 18.09 10.73 9.41
N ALA A 221 17.18 9.73 9.45
CA ALA A 221 16.46 9.33 10.66
C ALA A 221 17.41 8.93 11.81
N MET A 222 18.63 8.49 11.49
CA MET A 222 19.65 8.10 12.49
C MET A 222 20.20 9.30 13.29
N ASN A 223 19.88 10.51 12.88
CA ASN A 223 20.12 11.69 13.73
C ASN A 223 19.16 11.73 14.95
N ILE A 224 18.04 11.01 14.88
CA ILE A 224 16.98 11.00 15.92
C ILE A 224 16.87 9.64 16.61
N PHE A 225 17.01 8.55 15.86
CA PHE A 225 16.89 7.19 16.37
C PHE A 225 18.18 6.43 16.10
N SER A 226 18.57 5.54 16.98
CA SER A 226 19.44 4.44 16.58
C SER A 226 18.68 3.50 15.62
N LEU A 227 19.42 2.66 14.90
CA LEU A 227 18.80 1.67 14.01
C LEU A 227 17.84 0.74 14.78
N GLU A 228 18.21 0.35 16.01
CA GLU A 228 17.40 -0.49 16.88
C GLU A 228 16.10 0.22 17.29
N GLU A 229 16.19 1.47 17.77
CA GLU A 229 15.03 2.27 18.15
C GLU A 229 14.09 2.51 16.97
N TYR A 230 14.66 2.83 15.78
CA TYR A 230 13.83 3.02 14.57
C TYR A 230 13.13 1.73 14.14
N ASN A 231 13.83 0.60 14.25
CA ASN A 231 13.23 -0.71 13.96
C ASN A 231 12.12 -1.08 14.95
N ARG A 232 12.29 -0.80 16.25
CA ARG A 232 11.24 -1.01 17.27
C ARG A 232 10.00 -0.17 16.97
N MET A 233 10.17 1.10 16.60
CA MET A 233 9.05 1.94 16.15
C MET A 233 8.36 1.40 14.91
N TRP A 234 9.15 0.91 13.92
CA TRP A 234 8.58 0.26 12.76
C TRP A 234 7.80 -1.01 13.11
N GLN A 235 8.29 -1.83 14.03
CA GLN A 235 7.59 -3.05 14.47
C GLN A 235 6.22 -2.74 15.08
N VAL A 236 6.09 -1.68 15.86
CA VAL A 236 4.81 -1.20 16.41
C VAL A 236 3.84 -0.83 15.27
N ASP A 237 4.28 -0.03 14.29
CA ASP A 237 3.44 0.31 13.15
C ASP A 237 3.10 -0.91 12.28
N ASN A 238 4.07 -1.79 12.07
CA ASN A 238 3.90 -3.04 11.33
C ASN A 238 2.84 -3.95 11.97
N LEU A 239 2.90 -4.15 13.29
CA LEU A 239 1.92 -4.94 14.02
C LEU A 239 0.52 -4.30 13.93
N ARG A 240 0.43 -2.97 14.06
CA ARG A 240 -0.83 -2.24 13.89
C ARG A 240 -1.45 -2.48 12.53
N GLN A 241 -0.66 -2.40 11.44
CA GLN A 241 -1.12 -2.66 10.08
C GLN A 241 -1.58 -4.11 9.91
N TYR A 242 -0.79 -5.06 10.39
CA TYR A 242 -1.12 -6.49 10.36
C TYR A 242 -2.46 -6.77 11.04
N LEU A 243 -2.64 -6.33 12.29
CA LEU A 243 -3.83 -6.58 13.09
C LEU A 243 -5.10 -5.93 12.54
N SER A 244 -4.96 -4.77 11.90
CA SER A 244 -6.12 -3.99 11.43
C SER A 244 -6.50 -4.24 9.98
N ARG A 245 -5.65 -4.88 9.17
CA ARG A 245 -5.83 -4.90 7.70
C ARG A 245 -5.65 -6.28 7.05
N THR A 246 -5.28 -7.29 7.81
CA THR A 246 -5.07 -8.65 7.29
C THR A 246 -5.91 -9.67 8.05
N ALA A 247 -6.02 -10.89 7.51
CA ALA A 247 -6.54 -12.02 8.27
C ALA A 247 -5.56 -12.38 9.39
N THR A 248 -6.08 -12.53 10.60
CA THR A 248 -5.32 -12.90 11.79
C THR A 248 -6.06 -13.97 12.57
N THR A 249 -5.44 -14.55 13.62
CA THR A 249 -6.13 -15.45 14.56
C THR A 249 -7.24 -14.75 15.36
N ILE A 250 -7.23 -13.41 15.42
CA ILE A 250 -8.28 -12.60 16.07
C ILE A 250 -9.51 -12.49 15.17
N SER A 251 -9.32 -12.22 13.87
CA SER A 251 -10.42 -12.01 12.93
C SER A 251 -9.95 -12.12 11.47
N SER A 252 -10.81 -12.66 10.61
CA SER A 252 -10.66 -12.65 9.15
C SER A 252 -11.35 -11.46 8.49
N ILE A 253 -12.16 -10.69 9.22
CA ILE A 253 -12.93 -9.56 8.69
C ILE A 253 -12.06 -8.57 7.90
N PRO A 254 -10.86 -8.16 8.39
CA PRO A 254 -10.06 -7.20 7.63
C PRO A 254 -9.61 -7.67 6.25
N ALA A 255 -9.40 -8.96 6.04
CA ALA A 255 -9.11 -9.51 4.71
C ALA A 255 -10.39 -9.67 3.88
N GLY A 256 -11.50 -10.08 4.52
CA GLY A 256 -12.78 -10.35 3.88
C GLY A 256 -13.38 -9.16 3.12
N ILE A 257 -13.06 -7.93 3.51
CA ILE A 257 -13.55 -6.72 2.81
C ILE A 257 -13.09 -6.63 1.36
N ALA A 258 -12.09 -7.43 0.94
CA ALA A 258 -11.63 -7.48 -0.44
C ALA A 258 -12.43 -8.45 -1.32
N SER A 259 -13.47 -9.12 -0.79
CA SER A 259 -14.24 -10.12 -1.54
C SER A 259 -14.87 -9.56 -2.82
N ASP A 260 -15.50 -8.39 -2.76
CA ASP A 260 -16.10 -7.74 -3.95
C ASP A 260 -15.04 -7.42 -5.01
N LEU A 261 -13.84 -6.99 -4.58
CA LEU A 261 -12.74 -6.73 -5.50
C LEU A 261 -12.21 -8.01 -6.15
N VAL A 262 -12.17 -9.13 -5.41
CA VAL A 262 -11.80 -10.44 -5.99
C VAL A 262 -12.83 -10.88 -7.02
N TRP A 263 -14.12 -10.68 -6.76
CA TRP A 263 -15.19 -10.97 -7.72
C TRP A 263 -15.09 -10.10 -8.97
N ASP A 264 -14.82 -8.80 -8.82
CA ASP A 264 -14.60 -7.88 -9.95
C ASP A 264 -13.39 -8.29 -10.81
N LEU A 265 -12.32 -8.82 -10.21
CA LEU A 265 -11.18 -9.40 -10.95
C LEU A 265 -11.56 -10.68 -11.71
N ILE A 266 -12.42 -11.52 -11.14
CA ILE A 266 -12.93 -12.73 -11.81
C ILE A 266 -13.84 -12.34 -12.98
N GLU A 267 -14.84 -11.49 -12.74
CA GLU A 267 -15.84 -11.08 -13.72
C GLU A 267 -15.19 -10.40 -14.92
N THR A 268 -14.28 -9.44 -14.72
CA THR A 268 -13.58 -8.79 -15.82
C THR A 268 -12.71 -9.76 -16.63
N THR A 269 -12.21 -10.83 -16.01
CA THR A 269 -11.45 -11.85 -16.71
C THR A 269 -12.36 -12.80 -17.50
N ASP A 270 -13.49 -13.22 -16.91
CA ASP A 270 -14.51 -14.04 -17.57
C ASP A 270 -15.11 -13.30 -18.77
N ASP A 271 -15.47 -12.00 -18.61
CA ASP A 271 -16.03 -11.14 -19.67
C ASP A 271 -15.05 -10.97 -20.85
N PHE A 272 -13.74 -10.84 -20.56
CA PHE A 272 -12.71 -10.83 -21.60
C PHE A 272 -12.65 -12.18 -22.33
N ILE A 273 -12.69 -13.31 -21.63
CA ILE A 273 -12.56 -14.66 -22.21
C ILE A 273 -13.77 -14.98 -23.10
N ASP A 274 -14.97 -14.61 -22.70
CA ASP A 274 -16.20 -14.87 -23.48
C ASP A 274 -16.48 -13.81 -24.56
N GLY A 275 -15.73 -12.69 -24.52
CA GLY A 275 -15.83 -11.60 -25.51
C GLY A 275 -16.93 -10.59 -25.22
N SER A 276 -17.48 -10.56 -24.01
CA SER A 276 -18.51 -9.59 -23.59
C SER A 276 -17.91 -8.18 -23.41
N ASP A 277 -16.67 -8.05 -22.95
CA ASP A 277 -15.92 -6.80 -22.89
C ASP A 277 -14.61 -6.88 -23.69
N PRO A 278 -14.35 -5.95 -24.62
CA PRO A 278 -13.15 -5.91 -25.43
C PRO A 278 -11.95 -5.28 -24.72
N ALA A 279 -12.07 -4.78 -23.49
CA ALA A 279 -10.97 -4.15 -22.78
C ALA A 279 -9.85 -5.16 -22.48
N THR A 280 -8.62 -4.77 -22.76
CA THR A 280 -7.44 -5.62 -22.54
C THR A 280 -6.70 -5.27 -21.26
N ILE A 281 -6.97 -4.10 -20.69
CA ILE A 281 -6.35 -3.64 -19.44
C ILE A 281 -7.43 -2.99 -18.57
N TYR A 282 -7.51 -3.45 -17.33
CA TYR A 282 -8.35 -2.86 -16.28
C TYR A 282 -7.46 -2.35 -15.16
N LEU A 283 -7.50 -1.04 -14.91
CA LEU A 283 -6.69 -0.34 -13.93
C LEU A 283 -7.56 0.13 -12.76
N ARG A 284 -7.15 -0.17 -11.53
CA ARG A 284 -7.86 0.22 -10.31
C ARG A 284 -6.89 0.90 -9.34
N PHE A 285 -7.19 2.15 -8.95
CA PHE A 285 -6.33 2.95 -8.09
C PHE A 285 -6.98 3.23 -6.74
N GLY A 286 -6.42 2.64 -5.69
CA GLY A 286 -6.89 2.72 -4.33
C GLY A 286 -5.79 3.08 -3.32
N HIS A 287 -5.83 2.40 -2.19
CA HIS A 287 -5.07 2.71 -0.98
C HIS A 287 -4.28 1.48 -0.49
N ALA A 288 -3.47 1.67 0.55
CA ALA A 288 -2.87 0.55 1.29
C ALA A 288 -3.97 -0.38 1.84
N GLU A 289 -5.08 0.21 2.24
CA GLU A 289 -6.31 -0.42 2.73
C GLU A 289 -7.11 -1.18 1.67
N THR A 290 -6.75 -1.04 0.41
CA THR A 290 -7.25 -1.86 -0.71
C THR A 290 -6.31 -3.05 -0.96
N ILE A 291 -4.99 -2.78 -0.98
CA ILE A 291 -3.98 -3.79 -1.34
C ILE A 291 -3.76 -4.83 -0.23
N MET A 292 -3.64 -4.39 1.03
CA MET A 292 -3.36 -5.32 2.14
C MET A 292 -4.47 -6.36 2.35
N PRO A 293 -5.77 -5.98 2.40
CA PRO A 293 -6.86 -6.95 2.45
C PRO A 293 -6.84 -7.93 1.26
N LEU A 294 -6.68 -7.41 0.04
CA LEU A 294 -6.65 -8.22 -1.18
C LEU A 294 -5.50 -9.24 -1.17
N ALA A 295 -4.27 -8.77 -0.86
CA ALA A 295 -3.10 -9.64 -0.76
C ALA A 295 -3.25 -10.73 0.33
N SER A 296 -3.86 -10.36 1.46
CA SER A 296 -4.14 -11.28 2.57
C SER A 296 -5.24 -12.27 2.21
N LEU A 297 -6.34 -11.85 1.59
CA LEU A 297 -7.45 -12.71 1.16
C LEU A 297 -6.99 -13.73 0.14
N LEU A 298 -6.21 -13.30 -0.86
CA LEU A 298 -5.59 -14.17 -1.87
C LEU A 298 -4.45 -15.03 -1.31
N ARG A 299 -4.08 -14.84 -0.03
CA ARG A 299 -2.99 -15.57 0.64
C ARG A 299 -1.66 -15.54 -0.10
N LEU A 300 -1.34 -14.39 -0.72
CA LEU A 300 -0.11 -14.24 -1.47
C LEU A 300 1.12 -14.44 -0.56
N PRO A 301 2.24 -14.96 -1.10
CA PRO A 301 3.46 -15.17 -0.34
C PRO A 301 3.92 -13.93 0.42
N GLY A 302 4.20 -14.07 1.73
CA GLY A 302 4.57 -12.97 2.61
C GLY A 302 3.43 -12.01 3.02
N CYS A 303 2.19 -12.24 2.51
CA CYS A 303 1.03 -11.40 2.80
C CYS A 303 -0.01 -12.06 3.73
N TYR A 304 0.12 -13.35 3.96
CA TYR A 304 -0.76 -14.14 4.82
C TYR A 304 0.05 -14.88 5.88
N TYR A 305 -0.20 -14.58 7.14
CA TYR A 305 0.46 -15.22 8.28
C TYR A 305 -0.52 -15.28 9.46
N LEU A 306 -0.75 -16.47 10.01
CA LEU A 306 -1.61 -16.65 11.18
C LEU A 306 -0.75 -17.07 12.37
N THR A 307 -0.80 -16.30 13.45
CA THR A 307 -0.05 -16.57 14.68
C THR A 307 -0.74 -15.97 15.91
N ASP A 308 -0.58 -16.64 17.05
CA ASP A 308 -0.90 -16.07 18.37
C ASP A 308 0.36 -15.48 19.05
N CYS A 309 1.55 -15.66 18.43
CA CYS A 309 2.81 -15.06 18.86
C CYS A 309 3.06 -13.76 18.10
N PHE A 310 2.47 -12.67 18.55
CA PHE A 310 2.51 -11.38 17.83
C PHE A 310 3.90 -10.76 17.76
N ASP A 311 4.81 -11.11 18.66
CA ASP A 311 6.23 -10.71 18.59
C ASP A 311 6.96 -11.29 17.36
N SER A 312 6.45 -12.38 16.78
CA SER A 312 7.00 -12.99 15.58
C SER A 312 6.53 -12.36 14.28
N VAL A 313 5.53 -11.47 14.30
CA VAL A 313 4.90 -10.92 13.09
C VAL A 313 5.91 -10.26 12.19
N ALA A 314 6.82 -9.44 12.72
CA ALA A 314 7.81 -8.71 11.93
C ALA A 314 8.81 -9.62 11.19
N LEU A 315 8.93 -10.89 11.57
CA LEU A 315 9.77 -11.88 10.90
C LEU A 315 9.10 -12.50 9.67
N HIS A 316 7.76 -12.48 9.60
CA HIS A 316 6.99 -13.23 8.59
C HIS A 316 6.08 -12.33 7.74
N TRP A 317 5.62 -11.22 8.29
CA TRP A 317 4.78 -10.24 7.60
C TRP A 317 5.37 -8.84 7.77
N GLN A 318 5.64 -8.19 6.66
CA GLN A 318 6.34 -6.90 6.64
C GLN A 318 5.60 -5.92 5.75
N SER A 319 5.04 -4.88 6.34
CA SER A 319 4.25 -3.86 5.64
C SER A 319 4.99 -3.19 4.47
N TRP A 320 6.31 -3.01 4.60
CA TRP A 320 7.14 -2.43 3.54
C TRP A 320 7.31 -3.34 2.33
N HIS A 321 7.17 -4.66 2.50
CA HIS A 321 7.21 -5.65 1.42
C HIS A 321 5.84 -5.76 0.74
N VAL A 322 4.76 -5.80 1.53
CA VAL A 322 3.39 -5.97 1.03
C VAL A 322 2.91 -4.70 0.32
N VAL A 323 3.13 -3.53 0.95
CA VAL A 323 2.42 -2.31 0.57
C VAL A 323 3.31 -1.06 0.58
N PRO A 324 4.48 -1.06 -0.14
CA PRO A 324 5.22 0.18 -0.36
C PRO A 324 4.32 1.25 -1.00
N MET A 325 4.76 2.50 -1.12
CA MET A 325 4.05 3.48 -1.94
C MET A 325 3.95 2.97 -3.38
N ALA A 326 2.88 3.26 -4.10
CA ALA A 326 2.59 2.73 -5.43
C ALA A 326 2.54 1.20 -5.56
N SER A 327 2.46 0.47 -4.42
CA SER A 327 2.32 -1.00 -4.45
C SER A 327 1.17 -1.43 -5.34
N ASN A 328 1.33 -2.59 -5.96
CA ASN A 328 0.31 -3.10 -6.87
C ASN A 328 0.26 -4.63 -6.88
N ILE A 329 -0.92 -5.13 -7.25
CA ILE A 329 -1.13 -6.52 -7.62
C ILE A 329 -1.57 -6.51 -9.08
N GLN A 330 -0.87 -7.26 -9.92
CA GLN A 330 -1.22 -7.43 -11.32
C GLN A 330 -1.58 -8.89 -11.56
N GLN A 331 -2.72 -9.12 -12.20
CA GLN A 331 -3.11 -10.42 -12.72
C GLN A 331 -3.06 -10.36 -14.25
N ILE A 332 -2.16 -11.12 -14.83
CA ILE A 332 -1.91 -11.15 -16.27
C ILE A 332 -2.44 -12.44 -16.83
N LEU A 333 -3.42 -12.34 -17.73
CA LEU A 333 -4.00 -13.48 -18.43
C LEU A 333 -3.19 -13.78 -19.69
N PHE A 334 -2.80 -15.02 -19.84
CA PHE A 334 -2.06 -15.53 -21.00
C PHE A 334 -2.90 -16.54 -21.76
N ARG A 335 -2.73 -16.58 -23.07
CA ARG A 335 -3.34 -17.59 -23.95
C ARG A 335 -2.26 -18.48 -24.54
N ALA A 336 -2.46 -19.79 -24.42
CA ALA A 336 -1.62 -20.80 -25.05
C ALA A 336 -2.06 -21.05 -26.52
N PRO A 337 -1.20 -21.65 -27.36
CA PRO A 337 -1.56 -22.08 -28.73
C PRO A 337 -2.72 -23.05 -28.79
N SER A 338 -2.95 -23.81 -27.71
CA SER A 338 -4.12 -24.69 -27.56
C SER A 338 -5.46 -23.96 -27.41
N GLY A 339 -5.41 -22.64 -27.15
CA GLY A 339 -6.58 -21.84 -26.82
C GLY A 339 -6.87 -21.72 -25.32
N ASN A 340 -6.19 -22.49 -24.48
CA ASN A 340 -6.36 -22.46 -23.02
C ASN A 340 -5.77 -21.16 -22.41
N TYR A 341 -6.38 -20.71 -21.32
CA TYR A 341 -5.95 -19.52 -20.60
C TYR A 341 -5.22 -19.88 -19.30
N TYR A 342 -4.22 -19.05 -18.97
CA TYR A 342 -3.41 -19.16 -17.75
C TYR A 342 -3.30 -17.80 -17.08
N LEU A 343 -3.41 -17.76 -15.76
CA LEU A 343 -3.24 -16.55 -14.96
C LEU A 343 -1.87 -16.53 -14.29
N ARG A 344 -1.15 -15.41 -14.38
CA ARG A 344 0.00 -15.08 -13.55
C ARG A 344 -0.36 -13.94 -12.62
N THR A 345 0.02 -14.05 -11.36
CA THR A 345 -0.14 -13.00 -10.36
C THR A 345 1.21 -12.41 -10.00
N ASP A 346 1.33 -11.09 -10.08
CA ASP A 346 2.52 -10.36 -9.68
C ASP A 346 2.20 -9.48 -8.47
N LEU A 347 3.02 -9.53 -7.43
CA LEU A 347 2.99 -8.60 -6.29
C LEU A 347 4.14 -7.60 -6.46
N ASN A 348 3.81 -6.31 -6.54
CA ASN A 348 4.80 -5.26 -6.80
C ASN A 348 5.68 -5.57 -8.04
N GLU A 349 5.04 -6.00 -9.10
CA GLU A 349 5.63 -6.39 -10.41
C GLU A 349 6.57 -7.62 -10.35
N VAL A 350 6.57 -8.36 -9.23
CA VAL A 350 7.33 -9.61 -9.08
C VAL A 350 6.36 -10.79 -9.13
N PRO A 351 6.52 -11.77 -10.04
CA PRO A 351 5.66 -12.94 -10.10
C PRO A 351 5.68 -13.74 -8.80
N VAL A 352 4.49 -14.09 -8.32
CA VAL A 352 4.30 -14.90 -7.11
C VAL A 352 3.30 -16.03 -7.37
N PRO A 353 3.44 -17.19 -6.72
CA PRO A 353 2.42 -18.24 -6.79
C PRO A 353 1.08 -17.74 -6.25
N LEU A 354 -0.01 -17.94 -7.01
CA LEU A 354 -1.37 -17.62 -6.55
C LEU A 354 -1.92 -18.70 -5.61
N ILE A 355 -1.59 -19.97 -5.89
CA ILE A 355 -2.15 -21.10 -5.12
C ILE A 355 -1.22 -21.43 -3.95
N PRO A 356 -1.71 -21.35 -2.70
CA PRO A 356 -0.90 -21.69 -1.53
C PRO A 356 -0.31 -23.10 -1.59
N GLY A 357 0.99 -23.21 -1.29
CA GLY A 357 1.71 -24.49 -1.33
C GLY A 357 2.10 -24.97 -2.72
N SER A 358 1.90 -24.17 -3.76
CA SER A 358 2.36 -24.42 -5.14
C SER A 358 3.46 -23.42 -5.50
N ASP A 359 4.41 -23.85 -6.34
CA ASP A 359 5.42 -22.96 -6.95
C ASP A 359 5.03 -22.53 -8.38
N GLU A 360 3.81 -22.90 -8.82
CA GLU A 360 3.31 -22.66 -10.17
C GLU A 360 2.96 -21.16 -10.35
N LEU A 361 3.65 -20.50 -11.28
CA LEU A 361 3.42 -19.09 -11.59
C LEU A 361 2.31 -18.86 -12.63
N TYR A 362 2.10 -19.82 -13.53
CA TYR A 362 1.09 -19.76 -14.59
C TYR A 362 0.01 -20.80 -14.30
N VAL A 363 -1.04 -20.38 -13.63
CA VAL A 363 -2.12 -21.26 -13.17
C VAL A 363 -3.20 -21.33 -14.25
N PRO A 364 -3.69 -22.52 -14.68
CA PRO A 364 -4.86 -22.59 -15.56
C PRO A 364 -6.02 -21.77 -15.04
N TRP A 365 -6.69 -20.98 -15.91
CA TRP A 365 -7.71 -20.02 -15.49
C TRP A 365 -8.79 -20.67 -14.62
N GLU A 366 -9.34 -21.81 -15.02
CA GLU A 366 -10.38 -22.49 -14.26
C GLU A 366 -9.98 -22.79 -12.80
N ARG A 367 -8.72 -23.15 -12.60
CA ARG A 367 -8.17 -23.43 -11.27
C ARG A 367 -7.93 -22.14 -10.47
N ALA A 368 -7.41 -21.10 -11.13
CA ALA A 368 -7.23 -19.79 -10.52
C ALA A 368 -8.58 -19.18 -10.11
N ARG A 369 -9.55 -19.22 -11.03
CA ARG A 369 -10.92 -18.78 -10.80
C ARG A 369 -11.58 -19.48 -9.61
N TYR A 370 -11.48 -20.82 -9.58
CA TYR A 370 -12.04 -21.61 -8.47
C TYR A 370 -11.42 -21.22 -7.13
N PHE A 371 -10.09 -21.06 -7.07
CA PHE A 371 -9.40 -20.64 -5.85
C PHE A 371 -9.85 -19.24 -5.42
N MET A 372 -9.84 -18.28 -6.33
CA MET A 372 -10.24 -16.89 -6.06
C MET A 372 -11.70 -16.81 -5.58
N ALA A 373 -12.62 -17.50 -6.24
CA ALA A 373 -14.02 -17.58 -5.83
C ALA A 373 -14.17 -18.20 -4.43
N THR A 374 -13.43 -19.28 -4.15
CA THR A 374 -13.46 -19.95 -2.83
C THR A 374 -13.01 -19.02 -1.70
N VAL A 375 -11.90 -18.27 -1.88
CA VAL A 375 -11.43 -17.34 -0.83
C VAL A 375 -12.33 -16.12 -0.70
N ALA A 376 -13.03 -15.73 -1.76
CA ALA A 376 -14.01 -14.64 -1.75
C ALA A 376 -15.40 -15.07 -1.22
N GLY A 377 -15.57 -16.31 -0.77
CA GLY A 377 -16.79 -16.78 -0.10
C GLY A 377 -17.83 -17.41 -1.03
N ALA A 378 -17.42 -17.97 -2.18
CA ALA A 378 -18.28 -18.88 -2.94
C ALA A 378 -18.46 -20.20 -2.15
N ASP A 379 -19.71 -20.55 -1.87
CA ASP A 379 -20.09 -21.86 -1.31
C ASP A 379 -19.86 -23.02 -2.30
#